data_f04aa80284d2a41a10dcc904b933f9f3
#
_entry.id   f04aa80284d2a41a10dcc904b933f9f3
#
_cell.length_a   1.000
_cell.length_b   1.000
_cell.length_c   1.000
_cell.angle_alpha   90.00
_cell.angle_beta   90.00
_cell.angle_gamma   90.00
#
_symmetry.space_group_name_H-M   'P 1'
#
loop_
_entity.id
_entity.type
_entity.pdbx_description
1 polymer ?
#
loop_
_entity_poly.entity_id
_entity_poly.type
_entity_poly.pdbx_seq_one_letter_code
_entity_poly.pdbx_strand_id
1 'polypeptide(L)'
;MLVGVALSVAAEPPQIVTGNAAAATAIAMHGAPALPQGFSALPYVNPDAPKGGRLTEAVLGTFDSLNPLIVQGLAVQPVRGYVIESLMARSYDEPFTLYGLLAKTIETDPARSYVTFTLDPAAHFSDGTPVTAADVVFSWQLLRDHGRPNHRSYYSRVAKAEILSPRAVRFDFVDTSDREMPLILGLMPVLPKHAVDVATFENSTLKAPVGSGPYVVAAVNAGTSVTFKRDPNYWGRDLPINRGLWNFDELRFDFYRDDNAYFQAFKAGLSDVRAETDPARWQTGYDFPAARDGRVIKESFHSGLPKFASEFVFNTRRPLFSDIRVRQAIALLFDF
;
A
#
# COMPACT_ATOMS: atom_id res chain seq x y z
N MET A 1 24.85 74.39 7.04
CA MET A 1 24.15 73.70 8.14
C MET A 1 23.02 72.89 7.53
N LEU A 2 23.28 71.60 7.22
CA LEU A 2 22.32 70.70 6.63
C LEU A 2 21.83 69.75 7.75
N VAL A 3 20.54 69.81 8.05
CA VAL A 3 19.89 68.97 9.02
C VAL A 3 19.38 67.70 8.26
N GLY A 4 19.99 66.58 8.51
CA GLY A 4 19.53 65.30 8.00
C GLY A 4 18.43 64.70 8.89
N VAL A 5 17.23 64.47 8.32
CA VAL A 5 16.14 63.78 8.99
C VAL A 5 16.32 62.29 8.70
N ALA A 6 16.60 61.47 9.72
CA ALA A 6 16.60 60.02 9.62
C ALA A 6 15.17 59.48 9.79
N LEU A 7 14.58 58.94 8.75
CA LEU A 7 13.36 58.15 8.83
C LEU A 7 13.69 56.73 9.31
N SER A 8 13.27 56.39 10.52
CA SER A 8 13.28 55.01 11.00
C SER A 8 12.06 54.29 10.43
N VAL A 9 12.31 53.34 9.53
CA VAL A 9 11.31 52.37 9.09
C VAL A 9 11.19 51.31 10.17
N ALA A 10 10.10 51.32 10.92
CA ALA A 10 9.76 50.24 11.83
C ALA A 10 9.37 48.99 11.00
N ALA A 11 10.13 47.91 11.14
CA ALA A 11 9.76 46.62 10.56
C ALA A 11 8.50 46.10 11.28
N GLU A 12 7.43 45.86 10.53
CA GLU A 12 6.26 45.16 11.05
C GLU A 12 6.66 43.74 11.48
N PRO A 13 6.15 43.26 12.63
CA PRO A 13 6.40 41.88 13.05
C PRO A 13 5.75 40.91 12.04
N PRO A 14 6.38 39.75 11.81
CA PRO A 14 5.82 38.75 10.89
C PRO A 14 4.42 38.36 11.36
N GLN A 15 3.44 38.56 10.52
CA GLN A 15 2.08 38.07 10.74
C GLN A 15 2.13 36.56 10.72
N ILE A 16 1.84 35.91 11.86
CA ILE A 16 1.58 34.48 11.95
C ILE A 16 0.24 34.26 11.22
N VAL A 17 0.32 33.86 9.96
CA VAL A 17 -0.84 33.37 9.22
C VAL A 17 -1.22 32.04 9.85
N THR A 18 -2.14 32.06 10.79
CA THR A 18 -2.87 30.86 11.25
C THR A 18 -3.84 30.46 10.14
N GLY A 19 -3.29 29.96 9.04
CA GLY A 19 -4.09 29.31 8.01
C GLY A 19 -4.56 27.97 8.59
N ASN A 20 -5.87 27.83 8.85
CA ASN A 20 -6.48 26.52 9.01
C ASN A 20 -6.06 25.70 7.80
N ALA A 21 -5.36 24.59 8.04
CA ALA A 21 -5.03 23.66 6.98
C ALA A 21 -6.33 23.18 6.34
N ALA A 22 -6.49 23.40 5.03
CA ALA A 22 -7.70 22.98 4.33
C ALA A 22 -7.71 21.46 4.17
N ALA A 23 -8.84 20.85 4.45
CA ALA A 23 -9.05 19.42 4.20
C ALA A 23 -8.91 19.13 2.69
N ALA A 24 -8.00 18.23 2.33
CA ALA A 24 -7.71 17.82 0.96
C ALA A 24 -8.14 16.37 0.70
N THR A 25 -8.38 16.02 -0.55
CA THR A 25 -8.70 14.63 -0.94
C THR A 25 -7.46 13.82 -1.37
N ALA A 26 -6.31 14.48 -1.39
CA ALA A 26 -5.03 13.87 -1.77
C ALA A 26 -3.87 14.55 -1.05
N ILE A 27 -2.74 13.87 -0.95
CA ILE A 27 -1.48 14.40 -0.42
C ILE A 27 -0.30 13.91 -1.25
N ALA A 28 0.58 14.83 -1.66
CA ALA A 28 1.84 14.50 -2.32
C ALA A 28 3.02 14.75 -1.37
N MET A 29 4.07 13.94 -1.46
CA MET A 29 5.33 14.18 -0.74
C MET A 29 6.04 15.42 -1.29
N HIS A 30 6.01 15.58 -2.63
CA HIS A 30 6.65 16.66 -3.35
C HIS A 30 5.65 17.33 -4.29
N GLY A 31 5.61 18.67 -4.29
CA GLY A 31 4.70 19.42 -5.15
C GLY A 31 3.22 19.25 -4.81
N ALA A 32 2.38 19.26 -5.83
CA ALA A 32 0.94 19.03 -5.74
C ALA A 32 0.58 17.68 -6.38
N PRO A 33 -0.53 17.03 -5.94
CA PRO A 33 -1.08 15.88 -6.63
C PRO A 33 -1.33 16.16 -8.12
N ALA A 34 -0.98 15.21 -9.01
CA ALA A 34 -1.15 15.38 -10.46
C ALA A 34 -2.61 15.32 -10.89
N LEU A 35 -3.42 14.50 -10.21
CA LEU A 35 -4.85 14.42 -10.51
C LEU A 35 -5.60 15.58 -9.85
N PRO A 36 -6.49 16.25 -10.60
CA PRO A 36 -7.26 17.38 -10.07
C PRO A 36 -8.26 16.91 -9.01
N GLN A 37 -8.67 17.82 -8.13
CA GLN A 37 -9.76 17.53 -7.21
C GLN A 37 -11.02 17.14 -7.99
N GLY A 38 -11.64 16.01 -7.60
CA GLY A 38 -12.84 15.51 -8.27
C GLY A 38 -12.56 14.78 -9.60
N PHE A 39 -11.35 14.30 -9.85
CA PHE A 39 -11.10 13.38 -10.98
C PHE A 39 -12.09 12.20 -10.95
N SER A 40 -12.43 11.66 -12.11
CA SER A 40 -13.48 10.64 -12.23
C SER A 40 -12.97 9.20 -12.18
N ALA A 41 -11.74 8.97 -12.62
CA ALA A 41 -11.06 7.67 -12.63
C ALA A 41 -9.56 7.89 -12.81
N LEU A 42 -8.75 6.87 -12.52
CA LEU A 42 -7.30 6.88 -12.78
C LEU A 42 -7.02 6.90 -14.29
N PRO A 43 -5.95 7.55 -14.77
CA PRO A 43 -5.68 7.71 -16.21
C PRO A 43 -5.45 6.39 -16.96
N TYR A 44 -4.97 5.36 -16.26
CA TYR A 44 -4.59 4.06 -16.85
C TYR A 44 -5.70 3.00 -16.79
N VAL A 45 -6.90 3.34 -16.31
CA VAL A 45 -8.02 2.40 -16.24
C VAL A 45 -9.03 2.65 -17.35
N ASN A 46 -9.79 1.62 -17.70
CA ASN A 46 -11.03 1.76 -18.45
C ASN A 46 -12.22 1.82 -17.46
N PRO A 47 -12.86 2.98 -17.27
CA PRO A 47 -13.99 3.11 -16.34
C PRO A 47 -15.18 2.22 -16.69
N ASP A 48 -15.32 1.87 -17.98
CA ASP A 48 -16.40 1.07 -18.54
C ASP A 48 -15.97 -0.39 -18.76
N ALA A 49 -14.86 -0.82 -18.15
CA ALA A 49 -14.40 -2.22 -18.23
C ALA A 49 -15.49 -3.18 -17.73
N PRO A 50 -15.78 -4.26 -18.50
CA PRO A 50 -16.79 -5.23 -18.10
C PRO A 50 -16.41 -5.90 -16.76
N LYS A 51 -17.42 -6.17 -15.95
CA LYS A 51 -17.27 -6.91 -14.70
C LYS A 51 -17.66 -8.36 -14.93
N GLY A 52 -16.88 -9.29 -14.39
CA GLY A 52 -17.19 -10.71 -14.46
C GLY A 52 -15.96 -11.59 -14.66
N GLY A 53 -16.19 -12.90 -14.70
CA GLY A 53 -15.16 -13.89 -14.99
C GLY A 53 -14.17 -14.12 -13.85
N ARG A 54 -13.13 -14.89 -14.18
CA ARG A 54 -12.04 -15.26 -13.27
C ARG A 54 -10.70 -14.85 -13.87
N LEU A 55 -9.81 -14.38 -13.03
CA LEU A 55 -8.38 -14.28 -13.31
C LEU A 55 -7.63 -15.28 -12.46
N THR A 56 -6.81 -16.13 -13.09
CA THR A 56 -5.90 -17.05 -12.41
C THR A 56 -4.47 -16.55 -12.56
N GLU A 57 -3.82 -16.32 -11.44
CA GLU A 57 -2.42 -15.90 -11.36
C GLU A 57 -1.60 -17.01 -10.68
N ALA A 58 -0.44 -17.32 -11.22
CA ALA A 58 0.49 -18.22 -10.59
C ALA A 58 1.49 -17.45 -9.72
N VAL A 59 1.82 -18.02 -8.57
CA VAL A 59 2.75 -17.43 -7.59
C VAL A 59 3.85 -18.43 -7.26
N LEU A 60 5.08 -17.96 -7.17
CA LEU A 60 6.21 -18.79 -6.75
C LEU A 60 6.23 -18.96 -5.23
N GLY A 61 6.39 -20.19 -4.76
CA GLY A 61 6.53 -20.54 -3.34
C GLY A 61 5.31 -21.27 -2.78
N THR A 62 4.98 -20.98 -1.55
CA THR A 62 3.87 -21.55 -0.77
C THR A 62 3.39 -20.54 0.28
N PHE A 63 2.33 -20.85 1.00
CA PHE A 63 1.83 -20.03 2.10
C PHE A 63 1.27 -20.88 3.25
N ASP A 64 1.30 -20.32 4.45
CA ASP A 64 0.72 -20.88 5.68
C ASP A 64 -0.05 -19.83 6.50
N SER A 65 -0.17 -18.61 5.96
CA SER A 65 -0.87 -17.51 6.64
C SER A 65 -1.66 -16.64 5.67
N LEU A 66 -2.80 -16.15 6.12
CA LEU A 66 -3.58 -15.08 5.49
C LEU A 66 -3.35 -13.72 6.16
N ASN A 67 -2.46 -13.64 7.15
CA ASN A 67 -2.11 -12.38 7.81
C ASN A 67 -0.78 -11.82 7.26
N PRO A 68 -0.80 -10.86 6.32
CA PRO A 68 0.41 -10.27 5.75
C PRO A 68 1.04 -9.19 6.65
N LEU A 69 0.46 -8.90 7.81
CA LEU A 69 0.86 -7.79 8.67
C LEU A 69 1.83 -8.19 9.80
N ILE A 70 2.12 -9.48 9.90
CA ILE A 70 3.01 -10.07 10.93
C ILE A 70 4.29 -10.63 10.31
N VAL A 71 5.26 -10.98 11.16
CA VAL A 71 6.54 -11.57 10.73
C VAL A 71 6.43 -13.08 10.55
N GLN A 72 5.63 -13.75 11.41
CA GLN A 72 5.53 -15.20 11.45
C GLN A 72 4.77 -15.74 10.22
N GLY A 73 5.31 -16.80 9.63
CA GLY A 73 4.69 -17.52 8.51
C GLY A 73 4.97 -16.90 7.14
N LEU A 74 4.45 -17.58 6.13
CA LEU A 74 4.50 -17.19 4.72
C LEU A 74 3.11 -16.69 4.31
N ALA A 75 2.95 -15.37 4.29
CA ALA A 75 1.63 -14.78 4.09
C ALA A 75 1.25 -14.63 2.61
N VAL A 76 -0.03 -14.82 2.32
CA VAL A 76 -0.66 -14.45 1.05
C VAL A 76 -0.70 -12.93 0.95
N GLN A 77 0.26 -12.33 0.24
CA GLN A 77 0.43 -10.87 0.15
C GLN A 77 -0.80 -10.15 -0.44
N PRO A 78 -1.51 -10.68 -1.46
CA PRO A 78 -2.72 -10.09 -2.03
C PRO A 78 -3.85 -9.79 -1.02
N VAL A 79 -3.88 -10.44 0.14
CA VAL A 79 -4.85 -10.10 1.22
C VAL A 79 -4.78 -8.61 1.56
N ARG A 80 -3.56 -8.02 1.56
CA ARG A 80 -3.41 -6.57 1.67
C ARG A 80 -3.70 -5.92 0.31
N GLY A 81 -4.70 -5.10 0.26
CA GLY A 81 -5.16 -4.39 -0.94
C GLY A 81 -6.43 -5.00 -1.54
N TYR A 82 -6.60 -6.33 -1.52
CA TYR A 82 -7.87 -6.93 -1.97
C TYR A 82 -8.89 -7.07 -0.84
N VAL A 83 -8.43 -7.40 0.37
CA VAL A 83 -9.32 -7.62 1.52
C VAL A 83 -9.16 -6.50 2.55
N ILE A 84 -7.92 -6.12 2.86
CA ILE A 84 -7.60 -5.11 3.87
C ILE A 84 -7.13 -3.85 3.16
N GLU A 85 -7.89 -2.78 3.27
CA GLU A 85 -7.57 -1.47 2.73
C GLU A 85 -6.80 -0.60 3.72
N SER A 86 -6.22 0.47 3.20
CA SER A 86 -5.59 1.54 3.97
C SER A 86 -6.45 2.82 3.95
N LEU A 87 -6.07 3.80 4.77
CA LEU A 87 -6.77 5.09 4.82
C LEU A 87 -6.80 5.78 3.46
N MET A 88 -5.69 5.71 2.72
CA MET A 88 -5.54 6.29 1.38
C MET A 88 -4.91 5.27 0.42
N ALA A 89 -5.00 5.53 -0.89
CA ALA A 89 -4.46 4.66 -1.94
C ALA A 89 -3.47 5.40 -2.84
N ARG A 90 -2.57 4.64 -3.48
CA ARG A 90 -1.60 5.16 -4.47
C ARG A 90 -2.18 5.11 -5.89
N SER A 91 -1.73 6.04 -6.73
CA SER A 91 -1.74 5.84 -8.18
C SER A 91 -0.46 5.14 -8.61
N TYR A 92 -0.54 4.25 -9.62
CA TYR A 92 0.64 3.57 -10.18
C TYR A 92 1.49 4.48 -11.07
N ASP A 93 0.93 5.58 -11.55
CA ASP A 93 1.62 6.55 -12.42
C ASP A 93 2.24 7.71 -11.62
N GLU A 94 1.91 7.84 -10.34
CA GLU A 94 2.32 8.96 -9.52
C GLU A 94 2.96 8.48 -8.21
N PRO A 95 4.30 8.37 -8.17
CA PRO A 95 5.01 7.97 -6.96
C PRO A 95 4.85 9.04 -5.86
N PHE A 96 4.83 8.60 -4.61
CA PHE A 96 4.78 9.46 -3.42
C PHE A 96 3.56 10.37 -3.32
N THR A 97 2.45 10.03 -3.99
CA THR A 97 1.15 10.70 -3.87
C THR A 97 0.08 9.70 -3.45
N LEU A 98 -0.79 10.13 -2.55
CA LEU A 98 -1.91 9.34 -2.05
C LEU A 98 -3.22 10.08 -2.30
N TYR A 99 -4.22 9.32 -2.66
CA TYR A 99 -5.61 9.76 -2.89
C TYR A 99 -6.54 9.12 -1.88
N GLY A 100 -7.66 9.79 -1.59
CA GLY A 100 -8.63 9.30 -0.61
C GLY A 100 -9.18 7.92 -0.96
N LEU A 101 -9.29 7.07 0.07
CA LEU A 101 -9.91 5.74 0.06
C LEU A 101 -10.81 5.65 1.29
N LEU A 102 -10.46 4.88 2.35
CA LEU A 102 -11.21 4.89 3.60
C LEU A 102 -11.30 6.29 4.22
N ALA A 103 -10.22 7.07 4.14
CA ALA A 103 -10.25 8.49 4.45
C ALA A 103 -10.68 9.30 3.22
N LYS A 104 -11.83 9.98 3.34
CA LYS A 104 -12.33 10.91 2.33
C LYS A 104 -11.46 12.16 2.24
N THR A 105 -10.97 12.64 3.39
CA THR A 105 -10.10 13.81 3.45
C THR A 105 -8.93 13.62 4.40
N ILE A 106 -7.86 14.33 4.10
CA ILE A 106 -6.66 14.45 4.90
C ILE A 106 -6.36 15.93 5.16
N GLU A 107 -5.86 16.22 6.34
CA GLU A 107 -5.43 17.57 6.76
C GLU A 107 -4.09 17.46 7.50
N THR A 108 -3.16 18.36 7.19
CA THR A 108 -1.87 18.48 7.89
C THR A 108 -1.38 19.92 7.79
N ASP A 109 -0.54 20.37 8.73
CA ASP A 109 0.11 21.67 8.66
C ASP A 109 1.31 21.65 7.69
N PRO A 110 1.86 22.82 7.30
CA PRO A 110 3.03 22.89 6.43
C PRO A 110 4.28 22.21 7.00
N ALA A 111 4.40 22.15 8.33
CA ALA A 111 5.49 21.44 9.01
C ALA A 111 5.29 19.94 9.06
N ARG A 112 4.06 19.47 8.76
CA ARG A 112 3.64 18.05 8.91
C ARG A 112 3.86 17.54 10.33
N SER A 113 3.51 18.37 11.32
CA SER A 113 3.60 18.01 12.73
C SER A 113 2.48 17.09 13.19
N TYR A 114 1.39 17.04 12.44
CA TYR A 114 0.23 16.17 12.66
C TYR A 114 -0.40 15.77 11.33
N VAL A 115 -1.30 14.80 11.40
CA VAL A 115 -2.23 14.46 10.33
C VAL A 115 -3.61 14.15 10.91
N THR A 116 -4.65 14.69 10.26
CA THR A 116 -6.05 14.36 10.55
C THR A 116 -6.66 13.65 9.34
N PHE A 117 -7.28 12.51 9.57
CA PHE A 117 -8.06 11.78 8.57
C PHE A 117 -9.54 11.85 8.91
N THR A 118 -10.37 12.19 7.93
CA THR A 118 -11.83 12.09 8.04
C THR A 118 -12.31 10.97 7.13
N LEU A 119 -12.92 9.94 7.72
CA LEU A 119 -13.38 8.73 7.03
C LEU A 119 -14.58 9.02 6.14
N ASP A 120 -14.69 8.27 5.03
CA ASP A 120 -15.89 8.30 4.20
C ASP A 120 -17.09 7.73 4.99
N PRO A 121 -18.22 8.43 4.99
CA PRO A 121 -19.42 7.96 5.71
C PRO A 121 -20.00 6.64 5.20
N ALA A 122 -19.70 6.24 3.96
CA ALA A 122 -20.14 4.98 3.37
C ALA A 122 -19.20 3.81 3.69
N ALA A 123 -18.00 4.07 4.22
CA ALA A 123 -17.01 3.04 4.49
C ALA A 123 -17.51 2.01 5.49
N HIS A 124 -17.50 0.74 5.09
CA HIS A 124 -17.86 -0.40 5.95
C HIS A 124 -17.00 -1.62 5.64
N PHE A 125 -16.90 -2.52 6.59
CA PHE A 125 -16.28 -3.83 6.43
C PHE A 125 -17.21 -4.81 5.67
N SER A 126 -16.66 -5.92 5.21
CA SER A 126 -17.39 -6.95 4.45
C SER A 126 -18.49 -7.65 5.23
N ASP A 127 -18.50 -7.53 6.55
CA ASP A 127 -19.60 -7.99 7.43
C ASP A 127 -20.70 -6.93 7.64
N GLY A 128 -20.60 -5.78 6.97
CA GLY A 128 -21.54 -4.67 7.02
C GLY A 128 -21.33 -3.69 8.17
N THR A 129 -20.38 -3.93 9.08
CA THR A 129 -20.10 -2.99 10.18
C THR A 129 -19.38 -1.73 9.66
N PRO A 130 -19.77 -0.51 10.11
CA PRO A 130 -19.12 0.72 9.69
C PRO A 130 -17.66 0.78 10.10
N VAL A 131 -16.80 1.33 9.23
CA VAL A 131 -15.43 1.70 9.61
C VAL A 131 -15.47 2.99 10.42
N THR A 132 -14.81 2.98 11.59
CA THR A 132 -14.82 4.09 12.53
C THR A 132 -13.41 4.57 12.89
N ALA A 133 -13.32 5.78 13.47
CA ALA A 133 -12.07 6.30 14.02
C ALA A 133 -11.50 5.37 15.13
N ALA A 134 -12.35 4.62 15.82
CA ALA A 134 -11.89 3.64 16.81
C ALA A 134 -11.16 2.45 16.17
N ASP A 135 -11.57 2.01 14.97
CA ASP A 135 -10.87 0.97 14.21
C ASP A 135 -9.51 1.48 13.72
N VAL A 136 -9.44 2.74 13.32
CA VAL A 136 -8.18 3.36 12.88
C VAL A 136 -7.18 3.46 14.04
N VAL A 137 -7.59 3.95 15.20
CA VAL A 137 -6.72 4.01 16.40
C VAL A 137 -6.33 2.62 16.87
N PHE A 138 -7.27 1.67 16.88
CA PHE A 138 -7.00 0.27 17.19
C PHE A 138 -5.94 -0.32 16.25
N SER A 139 -6.08 -0.10 14.94
CA SER A 139 -5.13 -0.60 13.93
C SER A 139 -3.73 -0.03 14.14
N TRP A 140 -3.65 1.28 14.40
CA TRP A 140 -2.37 1.91 14.71
C TRP A 140 -1.71 1.30 15.94
N GLN A 141 -2.44 1.13 17.06
CA GLN A 141 -1.93 0.51 18.28
C GLN A 141 -1.46 -0.92 18.02
N LEU A 142 -2.33 -1.73 17.41
CA LEU A 142 -2.05 -3.13 17.11
C LEU A 142 -0.79 -3.29 16.23
N LEU A 143 -0.66 -2.51 15.18
CA LEU A 143 0.47 -2.61 14.27
C LEU A 143 1.76 -2.00 14.85
N ARG A 144 1.67 -0.98 15.69
CA ARG A 144 2.79 -0.44 16.45
C ARG A 144 3.37 -1.48 17.39
N ASP A 145 2.52 -2.24 18.07
CA ASP A 145 2.92 -3.14 19.13
C ASP A 145 3.20 -4.57 18.60
N HIS A 146 2.42 -5.05 17.63
CA HIS A 146 2.40 -6.44 17.13
C HIS A 146 2.68 -6.59 15.63
N GLY A 147 2.78 -5.49 14.89
CA GLY A 147 3.02 -5.51 13.46
C GLY A 147 4.44 -5.88 13.05
N ARG A 148 4.70 -5.87 11.76
CA ARG A 148 6.04 -6.04 11.20
C ARG A 148 7.01 -4.96 11.70
N PRO A 149 8.33 -5.16 11.67
CA PRO A 149 9.32 -4.20 12.17
C PRO A 149 9.18 -2.80 11.58
N ASN A 150 8.83 -2.67 10.30
CA ASN A 150 8.57 -1.37 9.68
C ASN A 150 7.35 -0.66 10.29
N HIS A 151 6.25 -1.40 10.55
CA HIS A 151 5.08 -0.82 11.23
C HIS A 151 5.45 -0.34 12.63
N ARG A 152 6.13 -1.18 13.42
CA ARG A 152 6.58 -0.83 14.78
C ARG A 152 7.46 0.42 14.75
N SER A 153 8.42 0.49 13.82
CA SER A 153 9.35 1.61 13.70
C SER A 153 8.65 2.93 13.33
N TYR A 154 7.81 2.92 12.29
CA TYR A 154 7.14 4.15 11.86
C TYR A 154 6.03 4.58 12.81
N TYR A 155 5.19 3.64 13.26
CA TYR A 155 4.04 3.99 14.08
C TYR A 155 4.40 4.39 15.52
N SER A 156 5.59 4.04 16.01
CA SER A 156 6.14 4.56 17.27
C SER A 156 6.51 6.05 17.22
N ARG A 157 6.58 6.66 16.01
CA ARG A 157 6.81 8.10 15.85
C ARG A 157 5.54 8.96 16.04
N VAL A 158 4.41 8.33 16.27
CA VAL A 158 3.17 8.99 16.69
C VAL A 158 3.22 9.22 18.20
N ALA A 159 3.22 10.48 18.61
CA ALA A 159 3.21 10.88 20.02
C ALA A 159 1.82 10.75 20.64
N LYS A 160 0.76 11.09 19.88
CA LYS A 160 -0.62 11.06 20.33
C LYS A 160 -1.55 10.68 19.18
N ALA A 161 -2.52 9.81 19.44
CA ALA A 161 -3.66 9.54 18.58
C ALA A 161 -4.94 9.98 19.31
N GLU A 162 -5.76 10.78 18.65
CA GLU A 162 -6.98 11.36 19.23
C GLU A 162 -8.17 11.15 18.31
N ILE A 163 -9.25 10.61 18.86
CA ILE A 163 -10.54 10.48 18.16
C ILE A 163 -11.27 11.81 18.31
N LEU A 164 -11.39 12.57 17.21
CA LEU A 164 -12.09 13.85 17.20
C LEU A 164 -13.59 13.70 17.02
N SER A 165 -14.00 12.63 16.33
CA SER A 165 -15.40 12.24 16.14
C SER A 165 -15.46 10.75 15.76
N PRO A 166 -16.64 10.13 15.66
CA PRO A 166 -16.74 8.74 15.18
C PRO A 166 -16.08 8.46 13.84
N ARG A 167 -15.81 9.51 13.02
CA ARG A 167 -15.22 9.43 11.68
C ARG A 167 -13.98 10.29 11.49
N ALA A 168 -13.44 10.91 12.53
CA ALA A 168 -12.24 11.73 12.42
C ALA A 168 -11.23 11.33 13.48
N VAL A 169 -9.99 11.14 13.04
CA VAL A 169 -8.85 10.80 13.90
C VAL A 169 -7.68 11.71 13.57
N ARG A 170 -6.99 12.17 14.62
CA ARG A 170 -5.79 12.98 14.53
C ARG A 170 -4.61 12.19 15.13
N PHE A 171 -3.48 12.27 14.44
CA PHE A 171 -2.20 11.76 14.90
C PHE A 171 -1.20 12.91 14.97
N ASP A 172 -0.69 13.20 16.16
CA ASP A 172 0.40 14.15 16.37
C ASP A 172 1.72 13.39 16.38
N PHE A 173 2.74 13.90 15.73
CA PHE A 173 4.05 13.24 15.61
C PHE A 173 5.01 13.68 16.72
N VAL A 174 5.97 12.82 17.06
CA VAL A 174 7.01 13.09 18.06
C VAL A 174 7.87 14.29 17.63
N ASP A 175 8.17 14.35 16.33
CA ASP A 175 8.94 15.44 15.71
C ASP A 175 8.55 15.60 14.23
N THR A 176 9.11 16.62 13.58
CA THR A 176 8.87 16.95 12.17
C THR A 176 10.03 16.56 11.25
N SER A 177 10.96 15.74 11.72
CA SER A 177 12.15 15.34 10.95
C SER A 177 11.80 14.45 9.75
N ASP A 178 10.72 13.68 9.87
CA ASP A 178 10.24 12.81 8.81
C ASP A 178 8.94 13.35 8.19
N ARG A 179 9.10 14.04 7.09
CA ARG A 179 7.98 14.64 6.35
C ARG A 179 7.08 13.61 5.65
N GLU A 180 7.48 12.32 5.61
CA GLU A 180 6.68 11.24 5.02
C GLU A 180 5.60 10.71 5.96
N MET A 181 5.66 11.02 7.24
CA MET A 181 4.75 10.45 8.24
C MET A 181 3.26 10.54 7.90
N PRO A 182 2.72 11.66 7.35
CA PRO A 182 1.32 11.71 6.91
C PRO A 182 0.99 10.68 5.82
N LEU A 183 1.92 10.44 4.88
CA LEU A 183 1.75 9.46 3.80
C LEU A 183 1.90 8.03 4.35
N ILE A 184 2.83 7.80 5.26
CA ILE A 184 3.04 6.49 5.91
C ILE A 184 1.77 6.08 6.66
N LEU A 185 1.16 6.99 7.42
CA LEU A 185 -0.13 6.73 8.08
C LEU A 185 -1.27 6.63 7.07
N GLY A 186 -1.25 7.39 5.98
CA GLY A 186 -2.21 7.25 4.88
C GLY A 186 -2.24 5.83 4.30
N LEU A 187 -1.11 5.14 4.28
CA LEU A 187 -1.00 3.75 3.83
C LEU A 187 -1.18 2.70 4.96
N MET A 188 -1.55 3.13 6.15
CA MET A 188 -1.79 2.22 7.27
C MET A 188 -3.03 1.35 6.99
N PRO A 189 -2.90 0.01 7.07
CA PRO A 189 -4.06 -0.89 6.98
C PRO A 189 -5.03 -0.63 8.12
N VAL A 190 -6.33 -0.63 7.82
CA VAL A 190 -7.39 -0.50 8.82
C VAL A 190 -8.06 -1.85 9.05
N LEU A 191 -8.07 -2.28 10.29
CA LEU A 191 -8.55 -3.58 10.74
C LEU A 191 -9.81 -3.40 11.63
N PRO A 192 -10.80 -4.30 11.50
CA PRO A 192 -11.99 -4.26 12.33
C PRO A 192 -11.69 -4.65 13.78
N LYS A 193 -11.80 -3.70 14.69
CA LYS A 193 -11.53 -3.91 16.12
C LYS A 193 -12.35 -5.08 16.70
N HIS A 194 -13.59 -5.26 16.22
CA HIS A 194 -14.50 -6.30 16.71
C HIS A 194 -14.15 -7.71 16.22
N ALA A 195 -13.38 -7.85 15.13
CA ALA A 195 -13.08 -9.15 14.50
C ALA A 195 -11.62 -9.60 14.67
N VAL A 196 -10.77 -8.76 15.27
CA VAL A 196 -9.35 -9.08 15.50
C VAL A 196 -9.13 -9.46 16.98
N ASP A 197 -8.58 -10.65 17.17
CA ASP A 197 -8.08 -11.08 18.49
C ASP A 197 -6.60 -10.69 18.65
N VAL A 198 -6.34 -9.74 19.56
CA VAL A 198 -4.99 -9.22 19.81
C VAL A 198 -4.07 -10.30 20.36
N ALA A 199 -4.58 -11.22 21.20
CA ALA A 199 -3.77 -12.25 21.85
C ALA A 199 -3.17 -13.25 20.85
N THR A 200 -3.83 -13.46 19.71
CA THR A 200 -3.42 -14.40 18.66
C THR A 200 -2.95 -13.73 17.38
N PHE A 201 -2.92 -12.39 17.34
CA PHE A 201 -2.65 -11.63 16.10
C PHE A 201 -1.29 -11.94 15.47
N GLU A 202 -0.25 -12.22 16.27
CA GLU A 202 1.09 -12.55 15.77
C GLU A 202 1.23 -14.00 15.29
N ASN A 203 0.21 -14.84 15.43
CA ASN A 203 0.24 -16.23 15.00
C ASN A 203 -0.13 -16.37 13.51
N SER A 204 0.51 -17.31 12.81
CA SER A 204 0.08 -17.72 11.48
C SER A 204 -1.35 -18.24 11.52
N THR A 205 -2.16 -17.86 10.54
CA THR A 205 -3.56 -18.28 10.46
C THR A 205 -4.04 -18.38 9.02
N LEU A 206 -4.86 -19.38 8.74
CA LEU A 206 -5.60 -19.52 7.49
C LEU A 206 -7.06 -19.11 7.62
N LYS A 207 -7.45 -18.51 8.76
CA LYS A 207 -8.77 -17.92 8.95
C LYS A 207 -8.89 -16.69 8.05
N ALA A 208 -9.94 -16.66 7.23
CA ALA A 208 -10.25 -15.51 6.37
C ALA A 208 -10.44 -14.24 7.21
N PRO A 209 -9.70 -13.16 6.96
CA PRO A 209 -9.90 -11.89 7.65
C PRO A 209 -11.17 -11.18 7.17
N VAL A 210 -11.82 -10.47 8.07
CA VAL A 210 -12.80 -9.44 7.74
C VAL A 210 -12.02 -8.18 7.33
N GLY A 211 -12.38 -7.57 6.22
CA GLY A 211 -11.74 -6.35 5.72
C GLY A 211 -12.75 -5.45 5.05
N SER A 212 -12.31 -4.30 4.57
CA SER A 212 -13.13 -3.29 3.89
C SER A 212 -12.97 -3.31 2.37
N GLY A 213 -12.11 -4.20 1.86
CA GLY A 213 -11.67 -4.21 0.47
C GLY A 213 -12.67 -4.82 -0.51
N PRO A 214 -12.36 -4.72 -1.83
CA PRO A 214 -13.22 -5.14 -2.93
C PRO A 214 -13.43 -6.65 -3.03
N TYR A 215 -12.63 -7.45 -2.34
CA TYR A 215 -12.72 -8.91 -2.35
C TYR A 215 -12.74 -9.50 -0.94
N VAL A 216 -13.34 -10.67 -0.82
CA VAL A 216 -13.28 -11.51 0.37
C VAL A 216 -12.58 -12.83 0.04
N VAL A 217 -11.93 -13.45 1.02
CA VAL A 217 -11.36 -14.80 0.84
C VAL A 217 -12.49 -15.80 0.77
N ALA A 218 -12.61 -16.50 -0.36
CA ALA A 218 -13.69 -17.45 -0.62
C ALA A 218 -13.26 -18.91 -0.42
N ALA A 219 -12.01 -19.26 -0.78
CA ALA A 219 -11.48 -20.60 -0.61
C ALA A 219 -9.98 -20.58 -0.34
N VAL A 220 -9.53 -21.51 0.50
CA VAL A 220 -8.13 -21.70 0.87
C VAL A 220 -7.80 -23.17 0.80
N ASN A 221 -6.82 -23.54 -0.06
CA ASN A 221 -6.15 -24.82 -0.03
C ASN A 221 -4.73 -24.59 0.47
N ALA A 222 -4.46 -24.94 1.72
CA ALA A 222 -3.22 -24.59 2.42
C ALA A 222 -1.98 -24.87 1.56
N GLY A 223 -1.13 -23.85 1.41
CA GLY A 223 0.11 -23.93 0.67
C GLY A 223 0.02 -24.04 -0.85
N THR A 224 -1.17 -24.23 -1.42
CA THR A 224 -1.35 -24.53 -2.85
C THR A 224 -2.21 -23.53 -3.61
N SER A 225 -3.33 -23.07 -3.04
CA SER A 225 -4.14 -22.05 -3.71
C SER A 225 -5.00 -21.23 -2.76
N VAL A 226 -5.27 -20.00 -3.15
CA VAL A 226 -6.27 -19.13 -2.50
C VAL A 226 -7.15 -18.49 -3.57
N THR A 227 -8.44 -18.42 -3.30
CA THR A 227 -9.42 -17.77 -4.17
C THR A 227 -10.08 -16.62 -3.43
N PHE A 228 -10.07 -15.46 -4.05
CA PHE A 228 -10.80 -14.27 -3.62
C PHE A 228 -12.04 -14.11 -4.50
N LYS A 229 -13.16 -13.74 -3.89
CA LYS A 229 -14.39 -13.43 -4.59
C LYS A 229 -14.73 -11.97 -4.41
N ARG A 230 -15.13 -11.31 -5.50
CA ARG A 230 -15.51 -9.89 -5.45
C ARG A 230 -16.74 -9.72 -4.55
N ASP A 231 -16.67 -8.73 -3.66
CA ASP A 231 -17.79 -8.35 -2.83
C ASP A 231 -18.77 -7.50 -3.66
N PRO A 232 -20.01 -7.98 -3.92
CA PRO A 232 -21.00 -7.21 -4.65
C PRO A 232 -21.46 -5.96 -3.90
N ASN A 233 -21.26 -5.92 -2.59
CA ASN A 233 -21.64 -4.82 -1.71
C ASN A 233 -20.46 -3.90 -1.36
N TYR A 234 -19.31 -4.06 -2.03
CA TYR A 234 -18.13 -3.24 -1.76
C TYR A 234 -18.48 -1.75 -1.79
N TRP A 235 -18.26 -1.09 -0.66
CA TRP A 235 -18.63 0.30 -0.41
C TRP A 235 -17.92 1.30 -1.34
N GLY A 236 -16.66 1.02 -1.65
CA GLY A 236 -15.74 1.92 -2.38
C GLY A 236 -15.75 1.76 -3.90
N ARG A 237 -16.65 0.96 -4.49
CA ARG A 237 -16.64 0.63 -5.93
C ARG A 237 -16.76 1.84 -6.87
N ASP A 238 -17.45 2.90 -6.43
CA ASP A 238 -17.71 4.09 -7.23
C ASP A 238 -16.75 5.25 -6.91
N LEU A 239 -15.82 5.04 -5.98
CA LEU A 239 -14.77 6.03 -5.69
C LEU A 239 -13.88 6.24 -6.92
N PRO A 240 -13.46 7.49 -7.21
CA PRO A 240 -12.58 7.78 -8.36
C PRO A 240 -11.31 6.92 -8.41
N ILE A 241 -10.73 6.61 -7.25
CA ILE A 241 -9.52 5.78 -7.13
C ILE A 241 -9.76 4.31 -7.48
N ASN A 242 -11.01 3.84 -7.43
CA ASN A 242 -11.40 2.45 -7.66
C ASN A 242 -12.17 2.24 -8.96
N ARG A 243 -12.70 3.30 -9.55
CA ARG A 243 -13.53 3.22 -10.75
C ARG A 243 -12.72 2.63 -11.91
N GLY A 244 -13.26 1.58 -12.55
CA GLY A 244 -12.56 0.84 -13.62
C GLY A 244 -11.61 -0.25 -13.12
N LEU A 245 -11.44 -0.41 -11.79
CA LEU A 245 -10.70 -1.50 -11.16
C LEU A 245 -11.64 -2.62 -10.68
N TRP A 246 -11.10 -3.68 -10.14
CA TRP A 246 -11.82 -4.81 -9.50
C TRP A 246 -12.83 -5.47 -10.46
N ASN A 247 -12.35 -5.81 -11.67
CA ASN A 247 -13.22 -6.22 -12.78
C ASN A 247 -13.64 -7.68 -12.71
N PHE A 248 -12.78 -8.57 -12.17
CA PHE A 248 -13.07 -10.00 -12.12
C PHE A 248 -13.95 -10.37 -10.92
N ASP A 249 -14.87 -11.34 -11.11
CA ASP A 249 -15.66 -11.89 -10.02
C ASP A 249 -14.82 -12.74 -9.08
N GLU A 250 -13.80 -13.43 -9.63
CA GLU A 250 -12.88 -14.26 -8.88
C GLU A 250 -11.43 -13.96 -9.27
N LEU A 251 -10.58 -13.88 -8.24
CA LEU A 251 -9.13 -13.87 -8.39
C LEU A 251 -8.61 -15.16 -7.74
N ARG A 252 -7.93 -15.99 -8.51
CA ARG A 252 -7.34 -17.23 -8.02
C ARG A 252 -5.83 -17.14 -8.09
N PHE A 253 -5.15 -17.47 -6.99
CA PHE A 253 -3.69 -17.55 -6.89
C PHE A 253 -3.31 -19.00 -6.65
N ASP A 254 -2.61 -19.59 -7.63
CA ASP A 254 -2.07 -20.96 -7.55
C ASP A 254 -0.56 -20.90 -7.27
N PHE A 255 -0.13 -21.59 -6.22
CA PHE A 255 1.26 -21.55 -5.76
C PHE A 255 2.07 -22.71 -6.35
N TYR A 256 3.21 -22.39 -6.93
CA TYR A 256 4.13 -23.34 -7.57
C TYR A 256 5.46 -23.35 -6.83
N ARG A 257 5.99 -24.57 -6.63
CA ARG A 257 7.20 -24.79 -5.84
C ARG A 257 8.43 -24.09 -6.41
N ASP A 258 8.56 -24.13 -7.74
CA ASP A 258 9.72 -23.58 -8.45
C ASP A 258 9.31 -22.88 -9.75
N ASP A 259 10.22 -22.04 -10.25
CA ASP A 259 9.95 -21.20 -11.41
C ASP A 259 9.78 -21.98 -12.72
N ASN A 260 10.38 -23.18 -12.85
CA ASN A 260 10.18 -24.02 -14.02
C ASN A 260 8.74 -24.59 -14.03
N ALA A 261 8.29 -25.13 -12.90
CA ALA A 261 6.91 -25.61 -12.75
C ALA A 261 5.91 -24.48 -13.03
N TYR A 262 6.18 -23.28 -12.50
CA TYR A 262 5.39 -22.08 -12.76
C TYR A 262 5.35 -21.73 -14.26
N PHE A 263 6.49 -21.73 -14.95
CA PHE A 263 6.55 -21.42 -16.38
C PHE A 263 5.85 -22.50 -17.23
N GLN A 264 5.98 -23.78 -16.89
CA GLN A 264 5.26 -24.86 -17.59
C GLN A 264 3.75 -24.76 -17.39
N ALA A 265 3.29 -24.40 -16.19
CA ALA A 265 1.87 -24.17 -15.90
C ALA A 265 1.32 -23.02 -16.76
N PHE A 266 2.05 -21.91 -16.88
CA PHE A 266 1.69 -20.79 -17.77
C PHE A 266 1.59 -21.25 -19.23
N LYS A 267 2.58 -21.99 -19.74
CA LYS A 267 2.56 -22.53 -21.12
C LYS A 267 1.39 -23.48 -21.36
N ALA A 268 0.95 -24.20 -20.34
CA ALA A 268 -0.21 -25.08 -20.38
C ALA A 268 -1.56 -24.33 -20.25
N GLY A 269 -1.54 -23.01 -20.07
CA GLY A 269 -2.75 -22.20 -19.91
C GLY A 269 -3.43 -22.35 -18.55
N LEU A 270 -2.67 -22.74 -17.51
CA LEU A 270 -3.19 -22.87 -16.14
C LEU A 270 -3.15 -21.55 -15.35
N SER A 271 -2.53 -20.51 -15.90
CA SER A 271 -2.62 -19.15 -15.41
C SER A 271 -2.76 -18.17 -16.56
N ASP A 272 -3.48 -17.08 -16.30
CA ASP A 272 -3.83 -16.06 -17.31
C ASP A 272 -2.73 -15.00 -17.43
N VAL A 273 -1.97 -14.76 -16.36
CA VAL A 273 -0.92 -13.74 -16.29
C VAL A 273 0.36 -14.33 -15.70
N ARG A 274 1.49 -13.90 -16.24
CA ARG A 274 2.82 -14.15 -15.68
C ARG A 274 3.66 -12.89 -15.71
N ALA A 275 4.17 -12.47 -14.57
CA ALA A 275 5.25 -11.49 -14.49
C ALA A 275 6.58 -12.18 -14.79
N GLU A 276 7.28 -11.79 -15.87
CA GLU A 276 8.58 -12.35 -16.22
C GLU A 276 9.70 -11.42 -15.75
N THR A 277 10.57 -11.97 -14.92
CA THR A 277 11.72 -11.25 -14.35
C THR A 277 13.08 -11.75 -14.87
N ASP A 278 13.09 -12.86 -15.61
CA ASP A 278 14.31 -13.41 -16.24
C ASP A 278 14.50 -12.81 -17.64
N PRO A 279 15.53 -11.96 -17.86
CA PRO A 279 15.78 -11.34 -19.16
C PRO A 279 16.04 -12.36 -20.29
N ALA A 280 16.72 -13.47 -20.00
CA ALA A 280 16.99 -14.50 -21.00
C ALA A 280 15.71 -15.22 -21.43
N ARG A 281 14.87 -15.57 -20.46
CA ARG A 281 13.56 -16.15 -20.75
C ARG A 281 12.64 -15.16 -21.47
N TRP A 282 12.67 -13.88 -21.08
CA TRP A 282 11.93 -12.83 -21.79
C TRP A 282 12.32 -12.78 -23.28
N GLN A 283 13.60 -12.94 -23.60
CA GLN A 283 14.06 -12.89 -24.99
C GLN A 283 13.71 -14.15 -25.79
N THR A 284 13.91 -15.34 -25.21
CA THR A 284 13.91 -16.59 -25.97
C THR A 284 12.87 -17.62 -25.49
N GLY A 285 12.36 -17.52 -24.27
CA GLY A 285 11.51 -18.54 -23.65
C GLY A 285 10.07 -18.56 -24.16
N TYR A 286 9.59 -17.49 -24.79
CA TYR A 286 8.21 -17.34 -25.24
C TYR A 286 8.01 -17.77 -26.71
N ASP A 287 8.79 -18.74 -27.17
CA ASP A 287 8.62 -19.38 -28.47
C ASP A 287 7.88 -20.74 -28.34
N PHE A 288 6.58 -20.68 -28.04
CA PHE A 288 5.68 -21.83 -27.96
C PHE A 288 4.36 -21.57 -28.70
N PRO A 289 3.55 -22.60 -29.04
CA PRO A 289 2.40 -22.43 -29.92
C PRO A 289 1.45 -21.28 -29.55
N ALA A 290 1.06 -21.17 -28.28
CA ALA A 290 0.13 -20.11 -27.83
C ALA A 290 0.70 -18.69 -27.96
N ALA A 291 2.03 -18.52 -27.90
CA ALA A 291 2.67 -17.22 -28.12
C ALA A 291 2.79 -16.91 -29.63
N ARG A 292 3.07 -17.95 -30.47
CA ARG A 292 3.18 -17.77 -31.92
C ARG A 292 1.83 -17.46 -32.57
N ASP A 293 0.74 -18.04 -32.05
CA ASP A 293 -0.61 -17.83 -32.58
C ASP A 293 -1.36 -16.64 -31.93
N GLY A 294 -0.66 -15.88 -31.07
CA GLY A 294 -1.19 -14.63 -30.47
C GLY A 294 -2.15 -14.82 -29.30
N ARG A 295 -2.33 -16.06 -28.78
CA ARG A 295 -3.11 -16.29 -27.56
C ARG A 295 -2.37 -15.85 -26.30
N VAL A 296 -1.04 -15.80 -26.35
CA VAL A 296 -0.18 -15.20 -25.32
C VAL A 296 0.47 -13.97 -25.89
N ILE A 297 0.22 -12.84 -25.27
CA ILE A 297 0.78 -11.53 -25.60
C ILE A 297 1.88 -11.18 -24.62
N LYS A 298 3.02 -10.74 -25.14
CA LYS A 298 4.18 -10.30 -24.35
C LYS A 298 4.26 -8.78 -24.38
N GLU A 299 4.15 -8.14 -23.24
CA GLU A 299 4.07 -6.68 -23.14
C GLU A 299 4.88 -6.16 -21.94
N SER A 300 5.48 -4.98 -22.09
CA SER A 300 6.19 -4.28 -21.04
C SER A 300 5.43 -3.04 -20.62
N PHE A 301 5.19 -2.89 -19.31
CA PHE A 301 4.49 -1.75 -18.75
C PHE A 301 5.46 -0.84 -17.99
N HIS A 302 5.33 0.47 -18.22
CA HIS A 302 5.99 1.46 -17.38
C HIS A 302 5.20 1.65 -16.09
N SER A 303 5.90 1.66 -14.96
CA SER A 303 5.31 1.94 -13.65
C SER A 303 6.00 3.12 -13.01
N GLY A 304 5.23 4.07 -12.48
CA GLY A 304 5.70 5.20 -11.67
C GLY A 304 6.05 4.83 -10.24
N LEU A 305 5.82 3.59 -9.81
CA LEU A 305 6.16 3.17 -8.44
C LEU A 305 7.68 3.22 -8.20
N PRO A 306 8.12 3.52 -6.96
CA PRO A 306 9.53 3.43 -6.58
C PRO A 306 10.10 2.05 -6.91
N LYS A 307 11.28 2.02 -7.54
CA LYS A 307 11.97 0.77 -7.87
C LYS A 307 12.74 0.27 -6.66
N PHE A 308 12.72 -1.03 -6.46
CA PHE A 308 13.61 -1.67 -5.50
C PHE A 308 14.99 -1.84 -6.12
N ALA A 309 16.03 -1.57 -5.34
CA ALA A 309 17.39 -1.94 -5.70
C ALA A 309 17.62 -3.43 -5.34
N SER A 310 18.41 -4.13 -6.17
CA SER A 310 18.95 -5.44 -5.80
C SER A 310 20.26 -5.19 -5.03
N GLU A 311 20.25 -5.55 -3.74
CA GLU A 311 21.32 -5.18 -2.82
C GLU A 311 21.81 -6.39 -2.00
N PHE A 312 23.09 -6.35 -1.61
CA PHE A 312 23.61 -7.18 -0.53
C PHE A 312 23.56 -6.38 0.76
N VAL A 313 22.66 -6.76 1.66
CA VAL A 313 22.53 -6.12 2.98
C VAL A 313 23.43 -6.84 3.98
N PHE A 314 24.47 -6.16 4.45
CA PHE A 314 25.40 -6.71 5.45
C PHE A 314 24.90 -6.47 6.87
N ASN A 315 24.87 -7.51 7.69
CA ASN A 315 24.62 -7.37 9.11
C ASN A 315 25.87 -6.76 9.80
N THR A 316 25.91 -5.43 9.87
CA THR A 316 27.05 -4.68 10.43
C THR A 316 27.21 -4.86 11.96
N ARG A 317 26.29 -5.53 12.64
CA ARG A 317 26.44 -5.95 14.06
C ARG A 317 27.39 -7.13 14.19
N ARG A 318 27.69 -7.86 13.10
CA ARG A 318 28.72 -8.91 13.10
C ARG A 318 30.11 -8.26 12.95
N PRO A 319 31.13 -8.64 13.78
CA PRO A 319 32.46 -8.05 13.72
C PRO A 319 33.08 -8.04 12.32
N LEU A 320 32.89 -9.14 11.54
CA LEU A 320 33.38 -9.23 10.18
C LEU A 320 32.85 -8.11 9.27
N PHE A 321 31.58 -7.76 9.39
CA PHE A 321 30.93 -6.77 8.53
C PHE A 321 30.86 -5.37 9.15
N SER A 322 31.31 -5.18 10.39
CA SER A 322 31.46 -3.86 10.99
C SER A 322 32.61 -3.07 10.32
N ASP A 323 33.66 -3.77 9.84
CA ASP A 323 34.75 -3.14 9.11
C ASP A 323 34.32 -2.78 7.68
N ILE A 324 34.40 -1.47 7.36
CA ILE A 324 34.01 -0.96 6.05
C ILE A 324 34.87 -1.56 4.92
N ARG A 325 36.17 -1.87 5.18
CA ARG A 325 37.09 -2.42 4.18
C ARG A 325 36.61 -3.78 3.69
N VAL A 326 36.03 -4.62 4.58
CA VAL A 326 35.47 -5.92 4.19
C VAL A 326 34.29 -5.73 3.25
N ARG A 327 33.39 -4.78 3.54
CA ARG A 327 32.24 -4.49 2.66
C ARG A 327 32.68 -3.94 1.30
N GLN A 328 33.69 -3.05 1.29
CA GLN A 328 34.28 -2.52 0.06
C GLN A 328 34.95 -3.62 -0.78
N ALA A 329 35.70 -4.53 -0.13
CA ALA A 329 36.31 -5.67 -0.82
C ALA A 329 35.27 -6.57 -1.50
N ILE A 330 34.13 -6.83 -0.84
CA ILE A 330 33.05 -7.59 -1.44
C ILE A 330 32.40 -6.83 -2.59
N ALA A 331 32.20 -5.52 -2.45
CA ALA A 331 31.65 -4.69 -3.53
C ALA A 331 32.51 -4.71 -4.80
N LEU A 332 33.85 -4.77 -4.66
CA LEU A 332 34.76 -4.86 -5.79
C LEU A 332 34.73 -6.21 -6.56
N LEU A 333 34.05 -7.23 -6.00
CA LEU A 333 33.81 -8.50 -6.72
C LEU A 333 32.65 -8.43 -7.71
N PHE A 334 31.89 -7.34 -7.67
CA PHE A 334 30.78 -7.11 -8.61
C PHE A 334 31.25 -6.25 -9.77
N ASP A 335 31.02 -6.74 -10.97
CA ASP A 335 31.13 -5.99 -12.23
C ASP A 335 29.73 -5.41 -12.54
N PHE A 336 29.61 -4.07 -12.41
CA PHE A 336 28.38 -3.34 -12.61
C PHE A 336 28.19 -2.90 -14.05
#